data_2b1e77e1fb67cbe4a8a53734e7f9fc63
#
_entry.id   2b1e77e1fb67cbe4a8a53734e7f9fc63
#
_cell.length_a   1.000
_cell.length_b   1.000
_cell.length_c   1.000
_cell.angle_alpha   90.00
_cell.angle_beta   90.00
_cell.angle_gamma   90.00
#
_symmetry.space_group_name_H-M   'P 1'
#
loop_
_entity.id
_entity.type
_entity.pdbx_description
1 polymer ?
#
loop_
_entity_poly.entity_id
_entity_poly.type
_entity_poly.pdbx_seq_one_letter_code
_entity_poly.pdbx_strand_id
1 'polypeptide(L)'
;SLHQARSTPTSAACLHMVGAAIGAVHAVGALLTSRTFFQPDEYWQSLEIAHRIVFGYGYRTWEWTSDPPLRSIVHPVLFVPLYKLLDIAGTSAYALATAPAMQQALVSALGDWFAYRLIARTAGHSVALVWCVLHLSSVYWLYTASRPFSNTMEAALCSIALYYWPMSRARVLHVSRTHHTYRIALLAAWAAVLVRPTSVILWSFLGLQVLYDAWHTACCGRLLLDAVWTGAAALAIGAGLDTLYYGTWTWTPLAFVRTNLVHGLSSFYGMNSWHWYVSVGLPSILTVYTPYAFLGWWRHGTRHPALRRLFG
;
A
#
# COMPACT_ATOMS: atom_id res chain seq x y z
N SER A 1 -16.97 14.51 31.69
CA SER A 1 -17.02 15.54 30.64
C SER A 1 -15.64 15.64 30.00
N LEU A 2 -15.37 14.80 29.02
CA LEU A 2 -14.17 14.89 28.18
C LEU A 2 -14.44 15.97 27.14
N HIS A 3 -13.72 17.07 27.23
CA HIS A 3 -13.64 18.11 26.23
C HIS A 3 -13.50 17.47 24.84
N GLN A 4 -14.57 17.57 24.03
CA GLN A 4 -14.43 17.57 22.58
C GLN A 4 -13.58 18.80 22.26
N ALA A 5 -12.28 18.61 22.08
CA ALA A 5 -11.45 19.62 21.45
C ALA A 5 -12.07 19.83 20.05
N ARG A 6 -12.80 20.93 19.89
CA ARG A 6 -13.23 21.44 18.58
C ARG A 6 -11.94 21.69 17.82
N SER A 7 -11.58 20.73 16.97
CA SER A 7 -10.50 20.94 16.00
C SER A 7 -10.93 22.14 15.15
N THR A 8 -10.22 23.25 15.30
CA THR A 8 -10.34 24.36 14.35
C THR A 8 -10.15 23.77 12.95
N PRO A 9 -11.02 24.09 11.99
CA PRO A 9 -10.88 23.57 10.65
C PRO A 9 -9.51 24.01 10.12
N THR A 10 -8.66 23.04 9.78
CA THR A 10 -7.35 23.30 9.18
C THR A 10 -7.59 24.12 7.92
N SER A 11 -6.94 25.28 7.79
CA SER A 11 -7.13 26.13 6.62
C SER A 11 -6.70 25.38 5.35
N ALA A 12 -7.39 25.59 4.24
CA ALA A 12 -7.02 24.99 2.96
C ALA A 12 -5.54 25.28 2.60
N ALA A 13 -5.05 26.47 2.91
CA ALA A 13 -3.65 26.84 2.72
C ALA A 13 -2.68 25.95 3.49
N CYS A 14 -2.99 25.62 4.75
CA CYS A 14 -2.15 24.72 5.55
C CYS A 14 -2.12 23.30 4.95
N LEU A 15 -3.25 22.79 4.49
CA LEU A 15 -3.31 21.49 3.81
C LEU A 15 -2.47 21.49 2.53
N HIS A 16 -2.55 22.53 1.71
CA HIS A 16 -1.73 22.65 0.50
C HIS A 16 -0.23 22.70 0.82
N MET A 17 0.16 23.45 1.86
CA MET A 17 1.56 23.53 2.28
C MET A 17 2.11 22.18 2.74
N VAL A 18 1.36 21.43 3.55
CA VAL A 18 1.78 20.08 3.99
C VAL A 18 1.87 19.14 2.80
N GLY A 19 0.91 19.14 1.89
CA GLY A 19 0.95 18.32 0.69
C GLY A 19 2.15 18.62 -0.20
N ALA A 20 2.45 19.91 -0.40
CA ALA A 20 3.63 20.36 -1.15
C ALA A 20 4.94 19.93 -0.47
N ALA A 21 5.03 20.03 0.87
CA ALA A 21 6.19 19.57 1.63
C ALA A 21 6.40 18.06 1.51
N ILE A 22 5.34 17.26 1.64
CA ILE A 22 5.40 15.80 1.43
C ILE A 22 5.92 15.52 0.01
N GLY A 23 5.33 16.11 -1.02
CA GLY A 23 5.75 15.92 -2.41
C GLY A 23 7.21 16.31 -2.64
N ALA A 24 7.65 17.45 -2.10
CA ALA A 24 9.03 17.93 -2.23
C ALA A 24 10.05 16.96 -1.58
N VAL A 25 9.76 16.47 -0.36
CA VAL A 25 10.64 15.52 0.33
C VAL A 25 10.76 14.22 -0.45
N HIS A 26 9.65 13.68 -0.98
CA HIS A 26 9.69 12.48 -1.81
C HIS A 26 10.45 12.69 -3.13
N ALA A 27 10.26 13.81 -3.80
CA ALA A 27 10.98 14.14 -5.03
C ALA A 27 12.49 14.25 -4.78
N VAL A 28 12.91 14.96 -3.72
CA VAL A 28 14.30 15.06 -3.31
C VAL A 28 14.87 13.68 -2.94
N GLY A 29 14.14 12.89 -2.15
CA GLY A 29 14.51 11.51 -1.80
C GLY A 29 14.75 10.65 -3.04
N ALA A 30 13.84 10.70 -4.03
CA ALA A 30 13.98 9.97 -5.27
C ALA A 30 15.22 10.40 -6.07
N LEU A 31 15.48 11.70 -6.19
CA LEU A 31 16.68 12.20 -6.87
C LEU A 31 17.97 11.75 -6.20
N LEU A 32 18.04 11.81 -4.88
CA LEU A 32 19.21 11.40 -4.10
C LEU A 32 19.47 9.88 -4.18
N THR A 33 18.41 9.07 -4.23
CA THR A 33 18.51 7.62 -4.17
C THR A 33 18.41 6.92 -5.54
N SER A 34 18.06 7.63 -6.60
CA SER A 34 17.82 7.07 -7.95
C SER A 34 19.02 6.33 -8.56
N ARG A 35 20.24 6.62 -8.10
CA ARG A 35 21.47 5.97 -8.58
C ARG A 35 21.88 4.76 -7.75
N THR A 36 21.10 4.38 -6.78
CA THR A 36 21.34 3.23 -5.89
C THR A 36 20.18 2.26 -5.98
N PHE A 37 20.34 1.08 -5.44
CA PHE A 37 19.25 0.11 -5.25
C PHE A 37 19.21 -0.36 -3.80
N PHE A 38 18.05 -0.79 -3.35
CA PHE A 38 17.89 -1.36 -2.02
C PHE A 38 17.94 -2.89 -2.06
N GLN A 39 17.16 -3.48 -2.98
CA GLN A 39 17.18 -4.91 -3.25
C GLN A 39 16.99 -5.18 -4.73
N PRO A 40 17.54 -6.27 -5.27
CA PRO A 40 17.40 -6.63 -6.68
C PRO A 40 15.95 -6.79 -7.15
N ASP A 41 15.04 -7.12 -6.25
CA ASP A 41 13.62 -7.34 -6.53
C ASP A 41 12.91 -6.12 -7.11
N GLU A 42 13.39 -4.89 -6.84
CA GLU A 42 12.83 -3.69 -7.44
C GLU A 42 12.96 -3.68 -8.98
N TYR A 43 13.98 -4.35 -9.50
CA TYR A 43 14.18 -4.54 -10.94
C TYR A 43 13.50 -5.83 -11.42
N TRP A 44 13.87 -6.97 -10.83
CA TRP A 44 13.48 -8.30 -11.32
C TRP A 44 12.00 -8.62 -11.20
N GLN A 45 11.34 -8.07 -10.19
CA GLN A 45 9.91 -8.30 -9.97
C GLN A 45 9.03 -7.20 -10.58
N SER A 46 9.60 -6.12 -11.12
CA SER A 46 8.85 -4.96 -11.59
C SER A 46 9.41 -4.37 -12.88
N LEU A 47 10.51 -3.60 -12.79
CA LEU A 47 10.96 -2.71 -13.86
C LEU A 47 11.46 -3.48 -15.08
N GLU A 48 12.17 -4.58 -14.90
CA GLU A 48 12.72 -5.39 -15.99
C GLU A 48 11.60 -5.97 -16.87
N ILE A 49 10.49 -6.35 -16.26
CA ILE A 49 9.31 -6.84 -16.99
C ILE A 49 8.60 -5.71 -17.73
N ALA A 50 8.43 -4.54 -17.09
CA ALA A 50 7.85 -3.37 -17.74
C ALA A 50 8.70 -2.90 -18.91
N HIS A 51 10.03 -2.86 -18.74
CA HIS A 51 10.99 -2.56 -19.79
C HIS A 51 10.89 -3.54 -20.96
N ARG A 52 10.86 -4.85 -20.67
CA ARG A 52 10.70 -5.89 -21.69
C ARG A 52 9.43 -5.75 -22.52
N ILE A 53 8.32 -5.34 -21.91
CA ILE A 53 7.05 -5.13 -22.64
C ILE A 53 7.20 -4.00 -23.66
N VAL A 54 7.94 -2.94 -23.33
CA VAL A 54 8.07 -1.75 -24.19
C VAL A 54 9.16 -1.93 -25.24
N PHE A 55 10.34 -2.43 -24.85
CA PHE A 55 11.53 -2.47 -25.69
C PHE A 55 11.81 -3.84 -26.32
N GLY A 56 11.05 -4.89 -25.95
CA GLY A 56 11.18 -6.23 -26.52
C GLY A 56 12.30 -7.09 -25.93
N TYR A 57 13.16 -6.54 -25.07
CA TYR A 57 14.25 -7.27 -24.42
C TYR A 57 14.29 -6.99 -22.92
N GLY A 58 14.87 -7.88 -22.14
CA GLY A 58 14.95 -7.84 -20.69
C GLY A 58 14.93 -9.25 -20.10
N TYR A 59 15.46 -9.40 -18.89
CA TYR A 59 15.58 -10.67 -18.21
C TYR A 59 14.29 -11.04 -17.47
N ARG A 60 13.95 -12.33 -17.47
CA ARG A 60 12.85 -12.90 -16.68
C ARG A 60 13.44 -13.89 -15.68
N THR A 61 13.21 -13.64 -14.40
CA THR A 61 13.59 -14.60 -13.35
C THR A 61 12.69 -15.82 -13.39
N TRP A 62 13.10 -16.86 -12.66
CA TRP A 62 12.36 -18.12 -12.58
C TRP A 62 10.90 -17.97 -12.15
N GLU A 63 10.56 -16.95 -11.33
CA GLU A 63 9.20 -16.68 -10.88
C GLU A 63 8.25 -16.30 -12.04
N TRP A 64 8.81 -15.75 -13.14
CA TRP A 64 8.07 -15.38 -14.35
C TRP A 64 8.00 -16.50 -15.38
N THR A 65 8.87 -17.51 -15.26
CA THR A 65 8.99 -18.62 -16.22
C THR A 65 8.60 -19.96 -15.64
N SER A 66 8.28 -20.02 -14.33
CA SER A 66 7.76 -21.24 -13.68
C SER A 66 6.38 -21.63 -14.25
N ASP A 67 6.04 -22.90 -14.11
CA ASP A 67 4.72 -23.44 -14.44
C ASP A 67 4.08 -24.07 -13.20
N PRO A 68 3.01 -23.48 -12.66
CA PRO A 68 2.39 -22.19 -13.05
C PRO A 68 3.24 -20.96 -12.69
N PRO A 69 3.07 -19.84 -13.41
CA PRO A 69 3.77 -18.59 -13.10
C PRO A 69 3.37 -18.05 -11.72
N LEU A 70 4.35 -17.51 -10.98
CA LEU A 70 4.13 -17.06 -9.61
C LEU A 70 3.88 -15.55 -9.48
N ARG A 71 4.26 -14.77 -10.50
CA ARG A 71 4.17 -13.30 -10.45
C ARG A 71 3.08 -12.76 -11.34
N SER A 72 2.30 -11.83 -10.81
CA SER A 72 1.31 -11.07 -11.57
C SER A 72 1.94 -9.91 -12.30
N ILE A 73 1.45 -9.66 -13.53
CA ILE A 73 1.85 -8.51 -14.34
C ILE A 73 1.27 -7.18 -13.80
N VAL A 74 0.31 -7.21 -12.89
CA VAL A 74 -0.43 -6.03 -12.41
C VAL A 74 0.51 -4.93 -11.89
N HIS A 75 1.54 -5.27 -11.11
CA HIS A 75 2.48 -4.28 -10.61
C HIS A 75 3.41 -3.74 -11.71
N PRO A 76 4.11 -4.57 -12.50
CA PRO A 76 4.94 -4.10 -13.61
C PRO A 76 4.19 -3.23 -14.63
N VAL A 77 2.96 -3.58 -14.97
CA VAL A 77 2.19 -2.86 -16.00
C VAL A 77 1.96 -1.39 -15.63
N LEU A 78 2.01 -1.03 -14.36
CA LEU A 78 1.89 0.37 -13.92
C LEU A 78 3.06 1.25 -14.39
N PHE A 79 4.22 0.67 -14.69
CA PHE A 79 5.40 1.38 -15.22
C PHE A 79 5.47 1.38 -16.75
N VAL A 80 4.69 0.54 -17.43
CA VAL A 80 4.68 0.45 -18.91
C VAL A 80 4.32 1.77 -19.59
N PRO A 81 3.29 2.53 -19.15
CA PRO A 81 2.97 3.81 -19.77
C PRO A 81 4.12 4.83 -19.68
N LEU A 82 4.82 4.87 -18.52
CA LEU A 82 5.98 5.74 -18.34
C LEU A 82 7.10 5.37 -19.31
N TYR A 83 7.48 4.09 -19.38
CA TYR A 83 8.51 3.64 -20.30
C TYR A 83 8.14 3.90 -21.77
N LYS A 84 6.86 3.74 -22.13
CA LYS A 84 6.39 4.03 -23.48
C LYS A 84 6.48 5.53 -23.82
N LEU A 85 6.16 6.40 -22.88
CA LEU A 85 6.34 7.85 -23.05
C LEU A 85 7.81 8.23 -23.22
N LEU A 86 8.70 7.63 -22.43
CA LEU A 86 10.14 7.86 -22.52
C LEU A 86 10.74 7.34 -23.83
N ASP A 87 10.25 6.22 -24.33
CA ASP A 87 10.62 5.64 -25.64
C ASP A 87 10.23 6.60 -26.79
N ILE A 88 8.97 7.04 -26.82
CA ILE A 88 8.47 8.00 -27.82
C ILE A 88 9.24 9.33 -27.78
N ALA A 89 9.62 9.79 -26.59
CA ALA A 89 10.37 11.01 -26.40
C ALA A 89 11.87 10.87 -26.75
N GLY A 90 12.35 9.67 -27.05
CA GLY A 90 13.77 9.41 -27.36
C GLY A 90 14.71 9.78 -26.23
N THR A 91 14.31 9.52 -24.97
CA THR A 91 15.06 9.98 -23.80
C THR A 91 16.32 9.17 -23.54
N SER A 92 17.23 9.73 -22.72
CA SER A 92 18.49 9.07 -22.38
C SER A 92 18.31 7.84 -21.49
N ALA A 93 19.29 6.93 -21.51
CA ALA A 93 19.33 5.78 -20.59
C ALA A 93 19.23 6.19 -19.11
N TYR A 94 19.76 7.36 -18.76
CA TYR A 94 19.64 7.92 -17.42
C TYR A 94 18.18 8.22 -17.04
N ALA A 95 17.41 8.80 -17.94
CA ALA A 95 15.99 9.07 -17.71
C ALA A 95 15.19 7.75 -17.55
N LEU A 96 15.50 6.73 -18.37
CA LEU A 96 14.90 5.40 -18.25
C LEU A 96 15.18 4.75 -16.89
N ALA A 97 16.38 4.95 -16.35
CA ALA A 97 16.77 4.38 -15.06
C ALA A 97 16.15 5.14 -13.86
N THR A 98 15.92 6.46 -13.97
CA THR A 98 15.51 7.29 -12.82
C THR A 98 14.02 7.59 -12.76
N ALA A 99 13.34 7.66 -13.91
CA ALA A 99 11.93 8.02 -13.96
C ALA A 99 10.98 7.09 -13.18
N PRO A 100 11.19 5.75 -13.15
CA PRO A 100 10.37 4.86 -12.32
C PRO A 100 10.46 5.17 -10.82
N ALA A 101 11.64 5.58 -10.33
CA ALA A 101 11.80 5.99 -8.93
C ALA A 101 10.99 7.27 -8.64
N MET A 102 10.94 8.21 -9.57
CA MET A 102 10.11 9.42 -9.45
C MET A 102 8.62 9.09 -9.49
N GLN A 103 8.19 8.18 -10.37
CA GLN A 103 6.81 7.70 -10.41
C GLN A 103 6.41 7.06 -9.07
N GLN A 104 7.26 6.18 -8.52
CA GLN A 104 6.99 5.54 -7.24
C GLN A 104 6.98 6.56 -6.10
N ALA A 105 7.88 7.53 -6.08
CA ALA A 105 7.92 8.61 -5.10
C ALA A 105 6.62 9.44 -5.09
N LEU A 106 6.06 9.73 -6.26
CA LEU A 106 4.76 10.42 -6.36
C LEU A 106 3.62 9.60 -5.77
N VAL A 107 3.61 8.28 -6.03
CA VAL A 107 2.61 7.37 -5.44
C VAL A 107 2.77 7.30 -3.92
N SER A 108 4.01 7.23 -3.42
CA SER A 108 4.29 7.23 -1.97
C SER A 108 3.89 8.56 -1.33
N ALA A 109 4.17 9.68 -1.97
CA ALA A 109 3.74 11.00 -1.51
C ALA A 109 2.20 11.10 -1.41
N LEU A 110 1.49 10.54 -2.38
CA LEU A 110 0.03 10.45 -2.33
C LEU A 110 -0.45 9.59 -1.16
N GLY A 111 0.18 8.44 -0.93
CA GLY A 111 -0.10 7.56 0.22
C GLY A 111 0.11 8.29 1.55
N ASP A 112 1.24 8.97 1.71
CA ASP A 112 1.57 9.74 2.91
C ASP A 112 0.62 10.93 3.13
N TRP A 113 0.19 11.58 2.05
CA TRP A 113 -0.83 12.61 2.11
C TRP A 113 -2.15 12.06 2.68
N PHE A 114 -2.59 10.89 2.25
CA PHE A 114 -3.79 10.25 2.79
C PHE A 114 -3.60 9.76 4.23
N ALA A 115 -2.42 9.25 4.58
CA ALA A 115 -2.07 8.90 5.96
C ALA A 115 -2.10 10.12 6.88
N TYR A 116 -1.50 11.24 6.46
CA TYR A 116 -1.58 12.51 7.17
C TYR A 116 -3.04 12.94 7.40
N ARG A 117 -3.87 12.92 6.37
CA ARG A 117 -5.29 13.28 6.47
C ARG A 117 -6.07 12.33 7.37
N LEU A 118 -5.74 11.04 7.37
CA LEU A 118 -6.33 10.06 8.27
C LEU A 118 -6.01 10.40 9.73
N ILE A 119 -4.75 10.65 10.04
CA ILE A 119 -4.29 10.99 11.40
C ILE A 119 -4.87 12.33 11.84
N ALA A 120 -4.87 13.34 10.98
CA ALA A 120 -5.48 14.64 11.27
C ALA A 120 -6.97 14.54 11.62
N ARG A 121 -7.69 13.65 10.94
CA ARG A 121 -9.12 13.39 11.16
C ARG A 121 -9.39 12.58 12.42
N THR A 122 -8.48 11.70 12.83
CA THR A 122 -8.67 10.77 13.95
C THR A 122 -8.05 11.24 15.25
N ALA A 123 -6.86 11.83 15.20
CA ALA A 123 -6.07 12.23 16.36
C ALA A 123 -5.83 13.76 16.45
N GLY A 124 -6.21 14.50 15.42
CA GLY A 124 -6.06 15.96 15.37
C GLY A 124 -4.83 16.40 14.56
N HIS A 125 -4.88 17.67 14.13
CA HIS A 125 -3.89 18.25 13.21
C HIS A 125 -2.47 18.29 13.79
N SER A 126 -2.32 18.68 15.07
CA SER A 126 -1.01 18.72 15.73
C SER A 126 -0.32 17.36 15.76
N VAL A 127 -1.08 16.30 16.05
CA VAL A 127 -0.55 14.92 16.03
C VAL A 127 -0.15 14.52 14.62
N ALA A 128 -0.95 14.89 13.62
CA ALA A 128 -0.63 14.61 12.22
C ALA A 128 0.63 15.33 11.74
N LEU A 129 0.86 16.57 12.18
CA LEU A 129 2.10 17.30 11.87
C LEU A 129 3.32 16.63 12.50
N VAL A 130 3.24 16.25 13.77
CA VAL A 130 4.33 15.52 14.45
C VAL A 130 4.61 14.21 13.73
N TRP A 131 3.57 13.43 13.39
CA TRP A 131 3.72 12.22 12.61
C TRP A 131 4.40 12.49 11.27
N CYS A 132 3.97 13.52 10.54
CA CYS A 132 4.52 13.87 9.24
C CYS A 132 6.03 14.17 9.33
N VAL A 133 6.45 14.96 10.32
CA VAL A 133 7.86 15.28 10.54
C VAL A 133 8.66 14.01 10.86
N LEU A 134 8.20 13.18 11.80
CA LEU A 134 8.88 11.95 12.19
C LEU A 134 8.94 10.94 11.03
N HIS A 135 7.86 10.80 10.28
CA HIS A 135 7.77 9.87 9.16
C HIS A 135 8.70 10.29 8.01
N LEU A 136 8.64 11.55 7.59
CA LEU A 136 9.46 12.07 6.52
C LEU A 136 10.95 12.22 6.89
N SER A 137 11.31 12.26 8.18
CA SER A 137 12.69 12.21 8.64
C SER A 137 13.22 10.79 8.85
N SER A 138 12.41 9.77 8.69
CA SER A 138 12.83 8.37 8.77
C SER A 138 13.74 8.02 7.59
N VAL A 139 15.00 7.69 7.87
CA VAL A 139 15.96 7.27 6.85
C VAL A 139 15.47 6.05 6.08
N TYR A 140 14.87 5.08 6.78
CA TYR A 140 14.30 3.89 6.16
C TYR A 140 13.24 4.28 5.13
N TRP A 141 12.28 5.14 5.50
CA TRP A 141 11.21 5.55 4.61
C TRP A 141 11.72 6.39 3.44
N LEU A 142 12.57 7.39 3.69
CA LEU A 142 13.19 8.19 2.63
C LEU A 142 13.91 7.34 1.59
N TYR A 143 14.58 6.28 2.04
CA TYR A 143 15.32 5.39 1.15
C TYR A 143 14.41 4.43 0.37
N THR A 144 13.34 3.93 0.99
CA THR A 144 12.46 2.90 0.38
C THR A 144 11.27 3.48 -0.38
N ALA A 145 10.82 4.69 -0.05
CA ALA A 145 9.60 5.29 -0.61
C ALA A 145 9.65 5.51 -2.14
N SER A 146 10.83 5.72 -2.70
CA SER A 146 11.04 5.88 -4.14
C SER A 146 11.31 4.55 -4.87
N ARG A 147 11.40 3.43 -4.14
CA ARG A 147 11.71 2.14 -4.75
C ARG A 147 10.48 1.50 -5.36
N PRO A 148 10.54 1.05 -6.62
CA PRO A 148 9.41 0.42 -7.31
C PRO A 148 9.17 -1.01 -6.83
N PHE A 149 8.99 -1.15 -5.51
CA PHE A 149 8.59 -2.39 -4.87
C PHE A 149 7.07 -2.52 -4.81
N SER A 150 6.59 -3.74 -4.92
CA SER A 150 5.19 -4.05 -4.62
C SER A 150 4.80 -3.68 -3.19
N ASN A 151 5.73 -3.79 -2.22
CA ASN A 151 5.54 -3.39 -0.82
C ASN A 151 5.29 -1.88 -0.67
N THR A 152 6.07 -1.05 -1.37
CA THR A 152 5.93 0.41 -1.30
C THR A 152 4.63 0.87 -1.96
N MET A 153 4.29 0.26 -3.09
CA MET A 153 3.00 0.49 -3.76
C MET A 153 1.83 0.06 -2.87
N GLU A 154 1.90 -1.13 -2.26
CA GLU A 154 0.92 -1.63 -1.30
C GLU A 154 0.72 -0.65 -0.13
N ALA A 155 1.81 -0.15 0.48
CA ALA A 155 1.74 0.79 1.61
C ALA A 155 0.98 2.07 1.24
N ALA A 156 1.24 2.64 0.05
CA ALA A 156 0.52 3.81 -0.44
C ALA A 156 -0.98 3.52 -0.67
N LEU A 157 -1.31 2.41 -1.32
CA LEU A 157 -2.70 1.98 -1.56
C LEU A 157 -3.43 1.69 -0.24
N CYS A 158 -2.76 1.07 0.73
CA CYS A 158 -3.31 0.84 2.08
C CYS A 158 -3.62 2.16 2.79
N SER A 159 -2.74 3.16 2.70
CA SER A 159 -2.99 4.49 3.29
C SER A 159 -4.23 5.16 2.67
N ILE A 160 -4.40 5.07 1.36
CA ILE A 160 -5.58 5.57 0.64
C ILE A 160 -6.84 4.81 1.10
N ALA A 161 -6.78 3.48 1.10
CA ALA A 161 -7.91 2.66 1.51
C ALA A 161 -8.34 2.92 2.95
N LEU A 162 -7.39 2.98 3.89
CA LEU A 162 -7.64 3.27 5.30
C LEU A 162 -8.26 4.66 5.53
N TYR A 163 -7.87 5.66 4.73
CA TYR A 163 -8.50 6.97 4.81
C TYR A 163 -10.00 6.92 4.54
N TYR A 164 -10.44 6.14 3.56
CA TYR A 164 -11.85 6.00 3.21
C TYR A 164 -12.56 4.90 4.01
N TRP A 165 -11.81 4.04 4.72
CA TRP A 165 -12.34 2.91 5.47
C TRP A 165 -13.25 3.36 6.64
N PRO A 166 -14.36 2.66 6.92
CA PRO A 166 -15.24 3.00 8.03
C PRO A 166 -14.69 2.50 9.37
N MET A 167 -13.75 3.26 9.97
CA MET A 167 -13.03 2.91 11.20
C MET A 167 -13.88 2.88 12.48
N SER A 168 -15.18 3.06 12.43
CA SER A 168 -16.05 3.02 13.63
C SER A 168 -17.43 2.55 13.26
N ARG A 169 -18.13 1.94 14.25
CA ARG A 169 -19.51 1.49 14.06
C ARG A 169 -20.42 2.63 13.58
N ALA A 170 -20.27 3.82 14.13
CA ALA A 170 -21.03 5.00 13.69
C ALA A 170 -20.78 5.30 12.19
N ARG A 171 -19.54 5.14 11.70
CA ARG A 171 -19.22 5.31 10.28
C ARG A 171 -19.76 4.17 9.43
N VAL A 172 -19.72 2.92 9.91
CA VAL A 172 -20.34 1.77 9.23
C VAL A 172 -21.81 2.05 8.98
N LEU A 173 -22.52 2.54 10.00
CA LEU A 173 -23.93 2.90 9.89
C LEU A 173 -24.17 4.10 8.95
N HIS A 174 -23.25 5.05 8.94
CA HIS A 174 -23.33 6.22 8.04
C HIS A 174 -22.98 5.87 6.58
N VAL A 175 -22.10 4.90 6.35
CA VAL A 175 -21.74 4.40 5.00
C VAL A 175 -22.96 3.85 4.28
N SER A 176 -23.98 3.36 4.99
CA SER A 176 -25.24 2.96 4.38
C SER A 176 -25.92 4.08 3.57
N ARG A 177 -25.58 5.35 3.84
CA ARG A 177 -26.07 6.53 3.12
C ARG A 177 -25.08 7.04 2.04
N THR A 178 -23.78 6.71 2.16
CA THR A 178 -22.70 7.20 1.27
C THR A 178 -21.82 6.04 0.79
N HIS A 179 -22.38 5.09 0.06
CA HIS A 179 -21.66 3.92 -0.48
C HIS A 179 -20.39 4.26 -1.24
N HIS A 180 -20.33 5.45 -1.85
CA HIS A 180 -19.22 5.88 -2.68
C HIS A 180 -17.86 5.84 -1.93
N THR A 181 -17.81 6.31 -0.68
CA THR A 181 -16.55 6.32 0.09
C THR A 181 -16.07 4.90 0.43
N TYR A 182 -17.00 4.00 0.78
CA TYR A 182 -16.63 2.60 1.05
C TYR A 182 -16.16 1.87 -0.22
N ARG A 183 -16.78 2.13 -1.36
CA ARG A 183 -16.32 1.56 -2.65
C ARG A 183 -14.94 2.06 -3.02
N ILE A 184 -14.60 3.34 -2.80
CA ILE A 184 -13.23 3.84 -2.99
C ILE A 184 -12.25 3.08 -2.08
N ALA A 185 -12.61 2.87 -0.80
CA ALA A 185 -11.79 2.09 0.12
C ALA A 185 -11.58 0.65 -0.39
N LEU A 186 -12.65 -0.01 -0.83
CA LEU A 186 -12.58 -1.36 -1.40
C LEU A 186 -11.72 -1.43 -2.68
N LEU A 187 -11.88 -0.48 -3.60
CA LEU A 187 -11.09 -0.42 -4.83
C LEU A 187 -9.59 -0.28 -4.52
N ALA A 188 -9.23 0.62 -3.58
CA ALA A 188 -7.84 0.78 -3.16
C ALA A 188 -7.32 -0.46 -2.41
N ALA A 189 -8.14 -1.10 -1.57
CA ALA A 189 -7.80 -2.34 -0.87
C ALA A 189 -7.56 -3.50 -1.85
N TRP A 190 -8.45 -3.67 -2.84
CA TRP A 190 -8.28 -4.70 -3.86
C TRP A 190 -7.09 -4.41 -4.79
N ALA A 191 -6.83 -3.15 -5.12
CA ALA A 191 -5.62 -2.77 -5.85
C ALA A 191 -4.36 -3.17 -5.06
N ALA A 192 -4.33 -2.96 -3.73
CA ALA A 192 -3.24 -3.42 -2.87
C ALA A 192 -3.11 -4.95 -2.90
N VAL A 193 -4.21 -5.71 -2.87
CA VAL A 193 -4.21 -7.18 -2.97
C VAL A 193 -3.70 -7.66 -4.33
N LEU A 194 -4.09 -7.00 -5.43
CA LEU A 194 -3.60 -7.34 -6.77
C LEU A 194 -2.10 -7.09 -6.94
N VAL A 195 -1.60 -5.98 -6.37
CA VAL A 195 -0.17 -5.67 -6.36
C VAL A 195 0.61 -6.63 -5.46
N ARG A 196 0.01 -7.00 -4.31
CA ARG A 196 0.64 -7.87 -3.34
C ARG A 196 -0.40 -8.77 -2.64
N PRO A 197 -0.49 -10.06 -2.99
CA PRO A 197 -1.54 -10.96 -2.48
C PRO A 197 -1.59 -11.07 -0.94
N THR A 198 -0.47 -10.90 -0.25
CA THR A 198 -0.41 -10.94 1.23
C THR A 198 -1.23 -9.83 1.90
N SER A 199 -1.53 -8.75 1.19
CA SER A 199 -2.40 -7.66 1.67
C SER A 199 -3.82 -8.14 2.02
N VAL A 200 -4.25 -9.27 1.46
CA VAL A 200 -5.55 -9.89 1.77
C VAL A 200 -5.74 -10.14 3.26
N ILE A 201 -4.66 -10.40 4.01
CA ILE A 201 -4.71 -10.68 5.46
C ILE A 201 -5.26 -9.45 6.19
N LEU A 202 -4.69 -8.27 5.93
CA LEU A 202 -5.15 -7.01 6.52
C LEU A 202 -6.62 -6.72 6.17
N TRP A 203 -6.95 -6.83 4.88
CA TRP A 203 -8.28 -6.46 4.39
C TRP A 203 -9.36 -7.46 4.79
N SER A 204 -9.03 -8.74 4.94
CA SER A 204 -9.94 -9.73 5.52
C SER A 204 -10.25 -9.43 6.97
N PHE A 205 -9.26 -9.10 7.78
CA PHE A 205 -9.45 -8.72 9.18
C PHE A 205 -10.34 -7.47 9.31
N LEU A 206 -10.01 -6.40 8.59
CA LEU A 206 -10.81 -5.16 8.63
C LEU A 206 -12.21 -5.35 8.03
N GLY A 207 -12.34 -6.16 6.99
CA GLY A 207 -13.62 -6.50 6.38
C GLY A 207 -14.54 -7.26 7.34
N LEU A 208 -14.01 -8.25 8.04
CA LEU A 208 -14.76 -8.98 9.08
C LEU A 208 -15.22 -8.06 10.21
N GLN A 209 -14.41 -7.10 10.63
CA GLN A 209 -14.84 -6.09 11.62
C GLN A 209 -16.00 -5.23 11.11
N VAL A 210 -15.94 -4.78 9.85
CA VAL A 210 -17.04 -4.01 9.24
C VAL A 210 -18.32 -4.86 9.18
N LEU A 211 -18.24 -6.11 8.78
CA LEU A 211 -19.37 -7.02 8.72
C LEU A 211 -19.94 -7.30 10.13
N TYR A 212 -19.08 -7.50 11.12
CA TYR A 212 -19.50 -7.67 12.50
C TYR A 212 -20.27 -6.44 13.03
N ASP A 213 -19.76 -5.22 12.77
CA ASP A 213 -20.45 -3.99 13.16
C ASP A 213 -21.79 -3.79 12.44
N ALA A 214 -21.89 -4.30 11.22
CA ALA A 214 -23.10 -4.18 10.39
C ALA A 214 -24.09 -5.32 10.59
N TRP A 215 -23.73 -6.40 11.26
CA TRP A 215 -24.46 -7.69 11.28
C TRP A 215 -25.96 -7.56 11.61
N HIS A 216 -26.30 -6.72 12.60
CA HIS A 216 -27.68 -6.49 12.99
C HIS A 216 -28.32 -5.26 12.33
N THR A 217 -27.78 -4.83 11.17
CA THR A 217 -28.26 -3.65 10.47
C THR A 217 -28.74 -3.99 9.07
N ALA A 218 -29.67 -3.22 8.54
CA ALA A 218 -30.18 -3.39 7.19
C ALA A 218 -29.10 -3.15 6.09
N CYS A 219 -27.93 -2.61 6.45
CA CYS A 219 -26.87 -2.31 5.48
C CYS A 219 -25.86 -3.46 5.28
N CYS A 220 -25.87 -4.50 6.13
CA CYS A 220 -24.92 -5.61 6.07
C CYS A 220 -24.86 -6.29 4.69
N GLY A 221 -26.02 -6.67 4.15
CA GLY A 221 -26.09 -7.32 2.84
C GLY A 221 -25.53 -6.47 1.69
N ARG A 222 -25.75 -5.14 1.75
CA ARG A 222 -25.24 -4.22 0.74
C ARG A 222 -23.71 -4.02 0.85
N LEU A 223 -23.17 -3.91 2.06
CA LEU A 223 -21.71 -3.82 2.28
C LEU A 223 -21.01 -5.09 1.81
N LEU A 224 -21.60 -6.24 2.09
CA LEU A 224 -21.10 -7.53 1.59
C LEU A 224 -21.15 -7.59 0.06
N LEU A 225 -22.26 -7.17 -0.53
CA LEU A 225 -22.42 -7.15 -1.98
C LEU A 225 -21.38 -6.22 -2.64
N ASP A 226 -21.16 -5.02 -2.10
CA ASP A 226 -20.13 -4.11 -2.59
C ASP A 226 -18.73 -4.74 -2.50
N ALA A 227 -18.41 -5.45 -1.41
CA ALA A 227 -17.13 -6.15 -1.25
C ALA A 227 -16.97 -7.30 -2.24
N VAL A 228 -18.03 -8.12 -2.45
CA VAL A 228 -18.01 -9.25 -3.40
C VAL A 228 -17.87 -8.76 -4.84
N TRP A 229 -18.65 -7.76 -5.25
CA TRP A 229 -18.57 -7.24 -6.61
C TRP A 229 -17.24 -6.58 -6.92
N THR A 230 -16.74 -5.74 -6.04
CA THR A 230 -15.43 -5.10 -6.24
C THR A 230 -14.31 -6.12 -6.25
N GLY A 231 -14.40 -7.15 -5.40
CA GLY A 231 -13.45 -8.25 -5.37
C GLY A 231 -13.48 -9.10 -6.63
N ALA A 232 -14.65 -9.51 -7.07
CA ALA A 232 -14.82 -10.28 -8.30
C ALA A 232 -14.28 -9.52 -9.53
N ALA A 233 -14.59 -8.21 -9.63
CA ALA A 233 -14.08 -7.37 -10.69
C ALA A 233 -12.55 -7.24 -10.65
N ALA A 234 -11.98 -7.01 -9.47
CA ALA A 234 -10.53 -6.90 -9.29
C ALA A 234 -9.81 -8.20 -9.68
N LEU A 235 -10.31 -9.35 -9.18
CA LEU A 235 -9.72 -10.64 -9.50
C LEU A 235 -9.86 -10.99 -10.98
N ALA A 236 -10.98 -10.64 -11.61
CA ALA A 236 -11.17 -10.82 -13.05
C ALA A 236 -10.20 -9.96 -13.88
N ILE A 237 -10.00 -8.69 -13.48
CA ILE A 237 -9.03 -7.79 -14.13
C ILE A 237 -7.61 -8.36 -13.96
N GLY A 238 -7.22 -8.79 -12.76
CA GLY A 238 -5.90 -9.37 -12.49
C GLY A 238 -5.66 -10.63 -13.32
N ALA A 239 -6.60 -11.58 -13.31
CA ALA A 239 -6.53 -12.81 -14.09
C ALA A 239 -6.50 -12.53 -15.59
N GLY A 240 -7.29 -11.56 -16.07
CA GLY A 240 -7.29 -11.13 -17.46
C GLY A 240 -5.96 -10.56 -17.92
N LEU A 241 -5.35 -9.67 -17.12
CA LEU A 241 -4.03 -9.10 -17.41
C LEU A 241 -2.94 -10.17 -17.40
N ASP A 242 -2.95 -11.07 -16.41
CA ASP A 242 -2.01 -12.18 -16.33
C ASP A 242 -2.16 -13.13 -17.53
N THR A 243 -3.39 -13.49 -17.90
CA THR A 243 -3.68 -14.34 -19.06
C THR A 243 -3.21 -13.69 -20.38
N LEU A 244 -3.42 -12.39 -20.54
CA LEU A 244 -2.95 -11.64 -21.71
C LEU A 244 -1.41 -11.63 -21.79
N TYR A 245 -0.74 -11.48 -20.65
CA TYR A 245 0.73 -11.46 -20.62
C TYR A 245 1.35 -12.84 -20.86
N TYR A 246 0.80 -13.90 -20.25
CA TYR A 246 1.35 -15.25 -20.34
C TYR A 246 0.86 -16.03 -21.58
N GLY A 247 -0.19 -15.57 -22.22
CA GLY A 247 -0.80 -16.26 -23.38
C GLY A 247 -1.60 -17.51 -23.03
N THR A 248 -1.73 -17.85 -21.76
CA THR A 248 -2.46 -19.03 -21.23
C THR A 248 -3.28 -18.60 -20.02
N TRP A 249 -4.37 -19.34 -19.73
CA TRP A 249 -5.15 -19.06 -18.53
C TRP A 249 -4.28 -19.11 -17.29
N THR A 250 -4.13 -17.99 -16.61
CA THR A 250 -3.22 -17.84 -15.50
C THR A 250 -3.90 -17.14 -14.32
N TRP A 251 -3.81 -17.76 -13.14
CA TRP A 251 -4.31 -17.17 -11.90
C TRP A 251 -3.20 -17.16 -10.84
N THR A 252 -2.36 -16.16 -10.92
CA THR A 252 -1.15 -16.01 -10.09
C THR A 252 -1.41 -15.97 -8.58
N PRO A 253 -2.51 -15.38 -8.03
CA PRO A 253 -2.76 -15.44 -6.59
C PRO A 253 -2.88 -16.87 -6.06
N LEU A 254 -3.56 -17.76 -6.80
CA LEU A 254 -3.67 -19.16 -6.40
C LEU A 254 -2.33 -19.90 -6.52
N ALA A 255 -1.60 -19.66 -7.60
CA ALA A 255 -0.26 -20.21 -7.79
C ALA A 255 0.68 -19.79 -6.64
N PHE A 256 0.66 -18.51 -6.26
CA PHE A 256 1.43 -17.96 -5.15
C PHE A 256 1.09 -18.66 -3.82
N VAL A 257 -0.20 -18.77 -3.49
CA VAL A 257 -0.65 -19.43 -2.25
C VAL A 257 -0.21 -20.90 -2.24
N ARG A 258 -0.45 -21.65 -3.33
CA ARG A 258 -0.08 -23.06 -3.44
C ARG A 258 1.43 -23.25 -3.26
N THR A 259 2.24 -22.46 -3.93
CA THR A 259 3.70 -22.60 -3.89
C THR A 259 4.29 -22.21 -2.54
N ASN A 260 3.82 -21.12 -1.94
CA ASN A 260 4.41 -20.63 -0.69
C ASN A 260 3.85 -21.29 0.57
N LEU A 261 2.53 -21.61 0.60
CA LEU A 261 1.91 -22.20 1.80
C LEU A 261 1.85 -23.74 1.72
N VAL A 262 1.51 -24.32 0.55
CA VAL A 262 1.36 -25.78 0.44
C VAL A 262 2.71 -26.45 0.18
N HIS A 263 3.51 -25.92 -0.75
CA HIS A 263 4.83 -26.47 -1.05
C HIS A 263 5.94 -25.92 -0.17
N GLY A 264 5.64 -24.92 0.69
CA GLY A 264 6.58 -24.41 1.70
C GLY A 264 7.84 -23.74 1.11
N LEU A 265 7.79 -23.26 -0.14
CA LEU A 265 8.96 -22.68 -0.81
C LEU A 265 9.51 -21.47 -0.07
N SER A 266 8.66 -20.73 0.64
CA SER A 266 9.07 -19.61 1.49
C SER A 266 10.09 -20.02 2.56
N SER A 267 10.06 -21.24 3.06
CA SER A 267 11.01 -21.74 4.06
C SER A 267 12.42 -21.93 3.50
N PHE A 268 12.55 -22.13 2.18
CA PHE A 268 13.85 -22.25 1.51
C PHE A 268 14.66 -20.93 1.58
N TYR A 269 13.97 -19.78 1.57
CA TYR A 269 14.59 -18.46 1.65
C TYR A 269 14.89 -17.99 3.08
N GLY A 270 14.57 -18.80 4.07
CA GLY A 270 14.82 -18.58 5.49
C GLY A 270 13.54 -18.42 6.29
N MET A 271 13.64 -18.84 7.54
CA MET A 271 12.57 -18.71 8.54
C MET A 271 13.08 -17.93 9.73
N ASN A 272 12.28 -16.98 10.17
CA ASN A 272 12.51 -16.27 11.41
C ASN A 272 11.61 -16.81 12.52
N SER A 273 12.02 -16.63 13.78
CA SER A 273 11.16 -16.93 14.92
C SER A 273 9.87 -16.07 14.87
N TRP A 274 8.77 -16.59 15.40
CA TRP A 274 7.47 -15.91 15.38
C TRP A 274 7.49 -14.48 15.93
N HIS A 275 8.36 -14.20 16.92
CA HIS A 275 8.50 -12.87 17.54
C HIS A 275 9.38 -11.90 16.74
N TRP A 276 10.07 -12.36 15.69
CA TRP A 276 11.08 -11.59 14.96
C TRP A 276 10.55 -10.24 14.47
N TYR A 277 9.32 -10.22 13.97
CA TYR A 277 8.72 -8.97 13.48
C TYR A 277 8.58 -7.89 14.55
N VAL A 278 8.34 -8.29 15.81
CA VAL A 278 8.18 -7.37 16.94
C VAL A 278 9.53 -7.05 17.57
N SER A 279 10.42 -8.05 17.73
CA SER A 279 11.69 -7.92 18.45
C SER A 279 12.83 -7.36 17.60
N VAL A 280 12.78 -7.54 16.27
CA VAL A 280 13.83 -7.12 15.35
C VAL A 280 13.25 -6.25 14.23
N GLY A 281 12.27 -6.72 13.50
CA GLY A 281 11.75 -6.04 12.31
C GLY A 281 11.21 -4.64 12.63
N LEU A 282 10.29 -4.53 13.57
CA LEU A 282 9.70 -3.24 13.97
C LEU A 282 10.74 -2.28 14.56
N PRO A 283 11.63 -2.68 15.49
CA PRO A 283 12.72 -1.81 15.96
C PRO A 283 13.68 -1.36 14.86
N SER A 284 13.98 -2.22 13.90
CA SER A 284 14.85 -1.86 12.76
C SER A 284 14.26 -0.77 11.88
N ILE A 285 12.93 -0.76 11.69
CA ILE A 285 12.21 0.24 10.90
C ILE A 285 12.05 1.54 11.71
N LEU A 286 11.63 1.43 12.97
CA LEU A 286 11.36 2.58 13.84
C LEU A 286 12.62 3.21 14.42
N THR A 287 13.71 2.44 14.52
CA THR A 287 14.99 2.89 15.09
C THR A 287 14.82 3.57 16.46
N VAL A 288 15.24 4.83 16.57
CA VAL A 288 15.12 5.64 17.80
C VAL A 288 13.68 5.92 18.24
N TYR A 289 12.71 5.75 17.37
CA TYR A 289 11.28 5.95 17.67
C TYR A 289 10.62 4.73 18.35
N THR A 290 11.30 3.58 18.38
CA THR A 290 10.78 2.33 18.96
C THR A 290 10.23 2.50 20.38
N PRO A 291 10.95 3.05 21.37
CA PRO A 291 10.44 3.18 22.73
C PRO A 291 9.22 4.12 22.81
N TYR A 292 9.19 5.16 22.00
CA TYR A 292 8.05 6.09 21.95
C TYR A 292 6.80 5.44 21.32
N ALA A 293 6.98 4.60 20.31
CA ALA A 293 5.88 3.86 19.69
C ALA A 293 5.25 2.87 20.68
N PHE A 294 6.08 2.10 21.42
CA PHE A 294 5.61 1.18 22.46
C PHE A 294 4.93 1.91 23.62
N LEU A 295 5.50 3.02 24.08
CA LEU A 295 4.90 3.83 25.13
C LEU A 295 3.57 4.45 24.70
N GLY A 296 3.50 4.93 23.47
CA GLY A 296 2.28 5.47 22.87
C GLY A 296 1.18 4.41 22.76
N TRP A 297 1.55 3.23 22.26
CA TRP A 297 0.64 2.09 22.19
C TRP A 297 0.14 1.67 23.57
N TRP A 298 1.03 1.52 24.55
CA TRP A 298 0.68 1.18 25.94
C TRP A 298 -0.29 2.18 26.57
N ARG A 299 -0.04 3.48 26.40
CA ARG A 299 -0.84 4.54 27.06
C ARG A 299 -2.16 4.83 26.36
N HIS A 300 -2.19 4.71 25.05
CA HIS A 300 -3.30 5.23 24.23
C HIS A 300 -3.91 4.21 23.26
N GLY A 301 -3.22 3.13 22.92
CA GLY A 301 -3.66 2.17 21.92
C GLY A 301 -5.04 1.57 22.21
N THR A 302 -5.31 1.24 23.46
CA THR A 302 -6.61 0.66 23.88
C THR A 302 -7.68 1.71 24.18
N ARG A 303 -7.30 2.98 24.36
CA ARG A 303 -8.23 4.06 24.75
C ARG A 303 -8.83 4.78 23.55
N HIS A 304 -8.14 4.80 22.42
CA HIS A 304 -8.62 5.50 21.23
C HIS A 304 -9.50 4.58 20.36
N PRO A 305 -10.77 4.91 20.07
CA PRO A 305 -11.71 4.00 19.38
C PRO A 305 -11.22 3.52 17.99
N ALA A 306 -10.51 4.37 17.25
CA ALA A 306 -9.97 3.99 15.95
C ALA A 306 -8.75 3.05 16.09
N LEU A 307 -7.86 3.29 17.05
CA LEU A 307 -6.68 2.46 17.30
C LEU A 307 -7.06 1.11 17.92
N ARG A 308 -8.06 1.10 18.80
CA ARG A 308 -8.58 -0.14 19.40
C ARG A 308 -9.02 -1.15 18.34
N ARG A 309 -9.51 -0.69 17.18
CA ARG A 309 -9.91 -1.59 16.09
C ARG A 309 -8.76 -2.13 15.26
N LEU A 310 -7.64 -1.43 15.24
CA LEU A 310 -6.44 -1.88 14.52
C LEU A 310 -5.61 -2.84 15.37
N PHE A 311 -5.71 -2.77 16.70
CA PHE A 311 -4.83 -3.49 17.62
C PHE A 311 -5.56 -4.42 18.61
N GLY A 312 -6.86 -4.45 18.64
CA GLY A 312 -7.64 -5.24 19.57
C GLY A 312 -8.84 -5.87 18.99
#